data_01374be7823b1df558dce1eab1bba341
#
_entry.id   01374be7823b1df558dce1eab1bba341
#
_cell.length_a   1.000
_cell.length_b   1.000
_cell.length_c   1.000
_cell.angle_alpha   90.00
_cell.angle_beta   90.00
_cell.angle_gamma   90.00
#
_symmetry.space_group_name_H-M   'P 1'
#
loop_
_entity.id
_entity.type
_entity.pdbx_description
1 polymer ?
#
loop_
_entity_poly.entity_id
_entity_poly.type
_entity_poly.pdbx_seq_one_letter_code
_entity_poly.pdbx_strand_id
1 'polypeptide(L)'
;MPPYRHLPHLLHLLLPIILFSSCGQKGVPTPCDSVIVPSDTVTTVLHLPDTPTETKLRAMGLVDIQDIDSSIQVQLVYATPHNFMGRVLYKDMNKAFMLPQLAAKLSAAQKQLHSSHPHLNLIVLDAARPLSIQRQMFHQVQGTPNNIYVSNPLNGPGLHNYGAAIDISLIDTAGNLLPMGSDFDHFCPESHINNEQALLSSGRISQQEYDNRCLLRSLMRQQGLQPLHNEWWHFNLMSRAKARQTLTPIDF
;
A
#
# COMPACT_ATOMS: atom_id res chain seq x y z
N MET A 1 14.09 47.41 21.01
CA MET A 1 13.63 47.37 22.42
C MET A 1 13.28 45.98 22.77
N PRO A 2 13.55 45.54 23.99
CA PRO A 2 14.72 44.70 24.26
C PRO A 2 14.31 43.23 24.64
N PRO A 3 15.31 42.43 25.02
CA PRO A 3 15.21 40.98 25.15
C PRO A 3 15.02 40.57 26.62
N TYR A 4 14.59 39.35 26.84
CA TYR A 4 14.70 38.66 28.14
C TYR A 4 15.40 37.35 27.88
N ARG A 5 16.61 37.14 28.31
CA ARG A 5 17.38 36.85 29.53
C ARG A 5 16.89 35.57 30.25
N HIS A 6 17.72 34.54 30.11
CA HIS A 6 18.45 33.70 31.09
C HIS A 6 17.80 33.52 32.50
N LEU A 7 17.84 32.40 33.12
CA LEU A 7 18.88 31.46 33.52
C LEU A 7 18.30 30.29 34.37
N PRO A 8 19.12 29.38 34.88
CA PRO A 8 18.86 27.97 35.03
C PRO A 8 18.71 27.59 36.50
N HIS A 9 18.23 26.39 36.77
CA HIS A 9 18.52 25.72 38.05
C HIS A 9 18.80 24.24 37.85
N LEU A 10 20.07 23.94 38.08
CA LEU A 10 20.64 22.67 38.49
C LEU A 10 20.02 22.23 39.85
N LEU A 11 19.59 21.00 39.97
CA LEU A 11 19.50 20.39 41.28
C LEU A 11 19.93 18.92 41.17
N HIS A 12 21.11 18.68 41.72
CA HIS A 12 21.64 17.35 42.02
C HIS A 12 20.82 16.72 43.16
N LEU A 13 20.48 15.46 43.04
CA LEU A 13 20.22 14.64 44.22
C LEU A 13 20.86 13.26 44.06
N LEU A 14 21.58 12.93 45.11
CA LEU A 14 22.51 11.81 45.32
C LEU A 14 21.76 10.50 45.56
N LEU A 15 22.44 9.43 45.16
CA LEU A 15 22.17 8.02 45.51
C LEU A 15 22.15 7.77 47.04
N PRO A 16 21.57 6.63 47.45
CA PRO A 16 22.43 5.69 48.17
C PRO A 16 22.43 4.26 47.61
N ILE A 17 23.64 3.74 47.56
CA ILE A 17 24.02 2.35 47.38
C ILE A 17 23.59 1.56 48.61
N ILE A 18 22.89 0.46 48.41
CA ILE A 18 22.74 -0.58 49.47
C ILE A 18 23.36 -1.87 48.89
N LEU A 19 24.50 -2.21 49.47
CA LEU A 19 25.14 -3.51 49.39
C LEU A 19 24.44 -4.50 50.29
N PHE A 20 23.97 -5.62 49.77
CA PHE A 20 23.75 -6.84 50.55
C PHE A 20 24.58 -7.97 49.96
N SER A 21 25.55 -8.35 50.78
CA SER A 21 26.34 -9.56 50.65
C SER A 21 25.61 -10.68 51.36
N SER A 22 25.39 -11.81 50.70
CA SER A 22 25.19 -13.08 51.38
C SER A 22 25.69 -14.25 50.53
N CYS A 23 26.42 -15.04 51.19
CA CYS A 23 27.25 -16.18 50.80
C CYS A 23 26.42 -17.47 50.64
N GLY A 24 26.77 -18.32 49.70
CA GLY A 24 26.78 -19.78 49.90
C GLY A 24 25.70 -20.61 49.25
N GLN A 25 25.97 -21.31 48.17
CA GLN A 25 26.17 -22.77 48.17
C GLN A 25 26.34 -23.27 46.74
N LYS A 26 27.36 -24.10 46.54
CA LYS A 26 27.68 -24.80 45.31
C LYS A 26 26.68 -25.93 45.07
N GLY A 27 25.89 -25.83 43.98
CA GLY A 27 25.16 -26.94 43.42
C GLY A 27 25.73 -27.29 42.06
N VAL A 28 26.11 -28.54 41.88
CA VAL A 28 26.64 -29.12 40.63
C VAL A 28 25.53 -29.09 39.57
N PRO A 29 25.73 -28.59 38.34
CA PRO A 29 24.71 -28.68 37.29
C PRO A 29 24.74 -30.10 36.68
N THR A 30 23.64 -30.80 36.78
CA THR A 30 23.30 -31.95 35.92
C THR A 30 23.15 -31.50 34.47
N PRO A 31 23.56 -32.29 33.47
CA PRO A 31 23.33 -31.96 32.05
C PRO A 31 21.82 -31.98 31.78
N CYS A 32 21.29 -30.84 31.41
CA CYS A 32 19.92 -30.74 30.93
C CYS A 32 19.91 -31.18 29.46
N ASP A 33 19.26 -32.31 29.19
CA ASP A 33 18.97 -32.78 27.84
C ASP A 33 18.25 -31.69 27.09
N SER A 34 18.88 -31.17 26.03
CA SER A 34 18.26 -30.24 25.08
C SER A 34 17.21 -31.02 24.29
N VAL A 35 15.97 -30.88 24.70
CA VAL A 35 14.81 -31.26 23.87
C VAL A 35 14.78 -30.29 22.70
N ILE A 36 15.25 -30.74 21.53
CA ILE A 36 15.03 -30.06 20.26
C ILE A 36 13.54 -30.19 19.96
N VAL A 37 12.78 -29.12 20.24
CA VAL A 37 11.41 -28.99 19.76
C VAL A 37 11.52 -28.60 18.28
N PRO A 38 11.01 -29.41 17.34
CA PRO A 38 10.95 -28.96 15.94
C PRO A 38 10.02 -27.76 15.85
N SER A 39 10.57 -26.61 15.48
CA SER A 39 9.81 -25.41 15.19
C SER A 39 9.25 -25.48 13.77
N ASP A 40 8.35 -26.44 13.52
CA ASP A 40 7.47 -26.39 12.36
C ASP A 40 6.18 -25.65 12.76
N THR A 41 6.30 -24.36 13.03
CA THR A 41 5.14 -23.49 13.08
C THR A 41 4.77 -23.19 11.62
N VAL A 42 4.05 -24.11 10.98
CA VAL A 42 3.29 -23.79 9.78
C VAL A 42 2.26 -22.74 10.19
N THR A 43 2.56 -21.48 9.94
CA THR A 43 1.58 -20.41 10.07
C THR A 43 0.55 -20.63 8.97
N THR A 44 -0.50 -21.38 9.29
CA THR A 44 -1.66 -21.51 8.42
C THR A 44 -2.30 -20.14 8.31
N VAL A 45 -2.06 -19.45 7.20
CA VAL A 45 -2.80 -18.24 6.88
C VAL A 45 -4.26 -18.66 6.74
N LEU A 46 -5.09 -18.27 7.70
CA LEU A 46 -6.54 -18.50 7.64
C LEU A 46 -7.10 -17.63 6.50
N HIS A 47 -7.21 -18.20 5.31
CA HIS A 47 -7.95 -17.59 4.22
C HIS A 47 -9.42 -17.50 4.61
N LEU A 48 -9.89 -16.29 4.91
CA LEU A 48 -11.32 -16.04 5.07
C LEU A 48 -12.04 -16.39 3.77
N PRO A 49 -13.24 -17.02 3.84
CA PRO A 49 -14.03 -17.34 2.65
C PRO A 49 -14.34 -16.06 1.86
N ASP A 50 -14.48 -16.21 0.55
CA ASP A 50 -14.87 -15.11 -0.33
C ASP A 50 -16.27 -14.61 0.04
N THR A 51 -16.43 -13.31 0.06
CA THR A 51 -17.73 -12.64 0.17
C THR A 51 -18.55 -12.85 -1.13
N PRO A 52 -19.84 -12.48 -1.15
CA PRO A 52 -20.63 -12.54 -2.40
C PRO A 52 -20.03 -11.73 -3.55
N THR A 53 -19.50 -10.55 -3.31
CA THR A 53 -18.82 -9.74 -4.34
C THR A 53 -17.51 -10.40 -4.78
N GLU A 54 -16.69 -10.86 -3.86
CA GLU A 54 -15.42 -11.55 -4.14
C GLU A 54 -15.64 -12.84 -4.94
N THR A 55 -16.68 -13.63 -4.61
CA THR A 55 -17.08 -14.80 -5.39
C THR A 55 -17.42 -14.45 -6.83
N LYS A 56 -18.13 -13.35 -7.08
CA LYS A 56 -18.42 -12.86 -8.45
C LYS A 56 -17.15 -12.46 -9.18
N LEU A 57 -16.23 -11.75 -8.53
CA LEU A 57 -14.95 -11.35 -9.12
C LEU A 57 -14.13 -12.59 -9.52
N ARG A 58 -14.08 -13.60 -8.66
CA ARG A 58 -13.41 -14.87 -8.96
C ARG A 58 -14.06 -15.63 -10.13
N ALA A 59 -15.39 -15.64 -10.20
CA ALA A 59 -16.13 -16.23 -11.31
C ALA A 59 -15.89 -15.50 -12.65
N MET A 60 -15.50 -14.22 -12.62
CA MET A 60 -15.08 -13.46 -13.79
C MET A 60 -13.62 -13.75 -14.20
N GLY A 61 -12.91 -14.65 -13.50
CA GLY A 61 -11.53 -15.03 -13.78
C GLY A 61 -10.49 -14.08 -13.14
N LEU A 62 -10.89 -13.21 -12.22
CA LEU A 62 -9.96 -12.40 -11.42
C LEU A 62 -9.40 -13.24 -10.27
N VAL A 63 -8.19 -12.91 -9.85
CA VAL A 63 -7.50 -13.58 -8.73
C VAL A 63 -7.22 -12.59 -7.62
N ASP A 64 -7.26 -13.04 -6.37
CA ASP A 64 -6.74 -12.28 -5.25
C ASP A 64 -5.20 -12.29 -5.30
N ILE A 65 -4.59 -11.13 -5.14
CA ILE A 65 -3.12 -11.01 -5.15
C ILE A 65 -2.46 -11.84 -4.05
N GLN A 66 -3.10 -11.98 -2.89
CA GLN A 66 -2.53 -12.72 -1.77
C GLN A 66 -2.59 -14.25 -1.97
N ASP A 67 -3.43 -14.75 -2.88
CA ASP A 67 -3.37 -16.15 -3.36
C ASP A 67 -2.14 -16.40 -4.23
N ILE A 68 -1.59 -15.36 -4.88
CA ILE A 68 -0.43 -15.44 -5.78
C ILE A 68 0.87 -15.12 -5.04
N ASP A 69 0.85 -14.12 -4.17
CA ASP A 69 2.00 -13.69 -3.37
C ASP A 69 1.53 -13.06 -2.06
N SER A 70 1.55 -13.86 -0.99
CA SER A 70 1.09 -13.44 0.34
C SER A 70 1.99 -12.40 1.01
N SER A 71 3.19 -12.14 0.48
CA SER A 71 4.07 -11.08 0.99
C SER A 71 3.64 -9.67 0.56
N ILE A 72 2.82 -9.56 -0.49
CA ILE A 72 2.21 -8.30 -0.91
C ILE A 72 1.10 -7.94 0.08
N GLN A 73 1.22 -6.77 0.71
CA GLN A 73 0.22 -6.28 1.64
C GLN A 73 -1.03 -5.76 0.90
N VAL A 74 -2.18 -5.82 1.54
CA VAL A 74 -3.45 -5.30 1.00
C VAL A 74 -4.12 -4.42 2.05
N GLN A 75 -4.44 -3.20 1.66
CA GLN A 75 -5.24 -2.27 2.46
C GLN A 75 -6.16 -1.49 1.51
N LEU A 76 -7.29 -2.09 1.15
CA LEU A 76 -8.25 -1.42 0.26
C LEU A 76 -8.80 -0.17 0.94
N VAL A 77 -8.39 1.00 0.45
CA VAL A 77 -8.72 2.30 1.06
C VAL A 77 -10.23 2.55 1.00
N TYR A 78 -10.90 2.10 -0.06
CA TYR A 78 -12.35 2.24 -0.20
C TYR A 78 -13.19 1.27 0.64
N ALA A 79 -12.55 0.31 1.31
CA ALA A 79 -13.17 -0.50 2.38
C ALA A 79 -13.18 0.23 3.75
N THR A 80 -12.61 1.42 3.82
CA THR A 80 -12.56 2.28 5.01
C THR A 80 -13.18 3.65 4.71
N PRO A 81 -13.52 4.48 5.71
CA PRO A 81 -13.97 5.85 5.48
C PRO A 81 -12.81 6.82 5.16
N HIS A 82 -11.54 6.40 5.26
CA HIS A 82 -10.35 7.22 5.02
C HIS A 82 -10.00 7.30 3.54
N ASN A 83 -10.94 7.82 2.74
CA ASN A 83 -10.82 8.06 1.31
C ASN A 83 -11.49 9.38 0.96
N PHE A 84 -11.35 9.87 -0.29
CA PHE A 84 -11.91 11.16 -0.70
C PHE A 84 -13.44 11.24 -0.65
N MET A 85 -14.14 10.11 -0.57
CA MET A 85 -15.58 10.05 -0.41
C MET A 85 -16.03 10.20 1.06
N GLY A 86 -15.12 10.07 2.05
CA GLY A 86 -15.41 10.12 3.48
C GLY A 86 -16.31 8.99 3.99
N ARG A 87 -16.46 7.90 3.24
CA ARG A 87 -17.32 6.76 3.58
C ARG A 87 -16.83 5.45 2.99
N VAL A 88 -17.28 4.34 3.57
CA VAL A 88 -17.04 3.00 3.05
C VAL A 88 -17.81 2.79 1.74
N LEU A 89 -17.10 2.44 0.67
CA LEU A 89 -17.65 2.07 -0.63
C LEU A 89 -17.66 0.54 -0.84
N TYR A 90 -16.59 -0.13 -0.44
CA TYR A 90 -16.47 -1.59 -0.52
C TYR A 90 -17.03 -2.22 0.76
N LYS A 91 -18.34 -2.53 0.74
CA LYS A 91 -19.05 -3.04 1.92
C LYS A 91 -18.75 -4.52 2.21
N ASP A 92 -18.42 -5.27 1.16
CA ASP A 92 -18.20 -6.71 1.19
C ASP A 92 -17.03 -7.13 0.27
N MET A 93 -16.02 -6.28 0.14
CA MET A 93 -14.81 -6.57 -0.61
C MET A 93 -13.60 -6.16 0.21
N ASN A 94 -12.81 -7.15 0.66
CA ASN A 94 -11.64 -6.97 1.53
C ASN A 94 -10.36 -7.46 0.87
N LYS A 95 -10.47 -8.20 -0.23
CA LYS A 95 -9.37 -8.79 -1.00
C LYS A 95 -9.11 -8.01 -2.28
N ALA A 96 -7.85 -7.95 -2.69
CA ALA A 96 -7.43 -7.20 -3.87
C ALA A 96 -7.48 -8.09 -5.13
N PHE A 97 -8.62 -8.11 -5.79
CA PHE A 97 -8.81 -8.85 -7.03
C PHE A 97 -8.26 -8.10 -8.25
N MET A 98 -7.66 -8.83 -9.16
CA MET A 98 -7.12 -8.31 -10.41
C MET A 98 -7.01 -9.39 -11.49
N LEU A 99 -6.70 -9.02 -12.73
CA LEU A 99 -6.38 -9.99 -13.78
C LEU A 99 -5.15 -10.83 -13.39
N PRO A 100 -5.14 -12.15 -13.68
CA PRO A 100 -4.01 -13.03 -13.37
C PRO A 100 -2.67 -12.51 -13.90
N GLN A 101 -2.68 -11.89 -15.09
CA GLN A 101 -1.49 -11.29 -15.68
C GLN A 101 -0.94 -10.10 -14.85
N LEU A 102 -1.82 -9.30 -14.25
CA LEU A 102 -1.41 -8.19 -13.37
C LEU A 102 -0.84 -8.73 -12.08
N ALA A 103 -1.50 -9.72 -11.46
CA ALA A 103 -1.03 -10.37 -10.24
C ALA A 103 0.36 -11.01 -10.40
N ALA A 104 0.60 -11.72 -11.51
CA ALA A 104 1.91 -12.31 -11.81
C ALA A 104 3.02 -11.24 -11.93
N LYS A 105 2.71 -10.08 -12.55
CA LYS A 105 3.63 -8.94 -12.65
C LYS A 105 3.93 -8.31 -11.29
N LEU A 106 2.93 -8.18 -10.41
CA LEU A 106 3.14 -7.65 -9.06
C LEU A 106 3.99 -8.60 -8.22
N SER A 107 3.78 -9.93 -8.29
CA SER A 107 4.65 -10.90 -7.62
C SER A 107 6.09 -10.83 -8.13
N ALA A 108 6.31 -10.64 -9.44
CA ALA A 108 7.65 -10.43 -9.98
C ALA A 108 8.28 -9.12 -9.47
N ALA A 109 7.51 -8.04 -9.38
CA ALA A 109 7.97 -6.76 -8.82
C ALA A 109 8.32 -6.90 -7.33
N GLN A 110 7.51 -7.62 -6.55
CA GLN A 110 7.77 -7.89 -5.13
C GLN A 110 9.08 -8.68 -4.92
N LYS A 111 9.31 -9.73 -5.71
CA LYS A 111 10.55 -10.50 -5.66
C LYS A 111 11.77 -9.63 -5.99
N GLN A 112 11.64 -8.76 -6.98
CA GLN A 112 12.68 -7.80 -7.34
C GLN A 112 12.93 -6.77 -6.23
N LEU A 113 11.86 -6.25 -5.60
CA LEU A 113 11.95 -5.35 -4.46
C LEU A 113 12.72 -6.02 -3.31
N HIS A 114 12.36 -7.24 -2.95
CA HIS A 114 13.03 -7.99 -1.88
C HIS A 114 14.51 -8.25 -2.16
N SER A 115 14.92 -8.43 -3.41
CA SER A 115 16.34 -8.64 -3.75
C SER A 115 17.20 -7.40 -3.49
N SER A 116 16.64 -6.20 -3.55
CA SER A 116 17.35 -4.93 -3.35
C SER A 116 17.01 -4.22 -2.04
N HIS A 117 15.77 -4.40 -1.55
CA HIS A 117 15.22 -3.77 -0.35
C HIS A 117 14.41 -4.79 0.47
N PRO A 118 15.07 -5.75 1.15
CA PRO A 118 14.39 -6.88 1.81
C PRO A 118 13.48 -6.47 2.98
N HIS A 119 13.59 -5.23 3.44
CA HIS A 119 12.77 -4.64 4.50
C HIS A 119 11.52 -3.90 3.97
N LEU A 120 11.31 -3.90 2.65
CA LEU A 120 10.15 -3.25 2.02
C LEU A 120 9.23 -4.27 1.36
N ASN A 121 7.93 -3.96 1.36
CA ASN A 121 6.90 -4.69 0.63
C ASN A 121 6.10 -3.74 -0.25
N LEU A 122 5.48 -4.30 -1.28
CA LEU A 122 4.39 -3.65 -1.99
C LEU A 122 3.12 -3.70 -1.14
N ILE A 123 2.31 -2.63 -1.21
CA ILE A 123 0.98 -2.59 -0.60
C ILE A 123 -0.04 -2.10 -1.60
N VAL A 124 -1.08 -2.92 -1.85
CA VAL A 124 -2.19 -2.60 -2.73
C VAL A 124 -3.22 -1.76 -1.99
N LEU A 125 -3.55 -0.60 -2.55
CA LEU A 125 -4.51 0.37 -2.00
C LEU A 125 -5.87 0.29 -2.71
N ASP A 126 -5.89 -0.03 -4.02
CA ASP A 126 -7.09 -0.35 -4.81
C ASP A 126 -6.73 -1.24 -6.02
N ALA A 127 -7.71 -2.05 -6.48
CA ALA A 127 -7.50 -2.96 -7.60
C ALA A 127 -8.77 -3.06 -8.49
N ALA A 128 -9.43 -4.23 -8.54
CA ALA A 128 -10.70 -4.38 -9.25
C ALA A 128 -11.78 -3.51 -8.58
N ARG A 129 -12.40 -2.63 -9.37
CA ARG A 129 -13.43 -1.70 -8.90
C ARG A 129 -14.71 -1.89 -9.71
N PRO A 130 -15.83 -2.29 -9.08
CA PRO A 130 -17.12 -2.35 -9.77
C PRO A 130 -17.55 -1.01 -10.36
N LEU A 131 -18.23 -1.03 -11.51
CA LEU A 131 -18.73 0.18 -12.16
C LEU A 131 -19.73 0.94 -11.30
N SER A 132 -20.51 0.26 -10.47
CA SER A 132 -21.41 0.90 -9.50
C SER A 132 -20.67 1.81 -8.52
N ILE A 133 -19.46 1.42 -8.10
CA ILE A 133 -18.57 2.24 -7.24
C ILE A 133 -17.98 3.39 -8.05
N GLN A 134 -17.50 3.14 -9.27
CA GLN A 134 -16.97 4.19 -10.15
C GLN A 134 -18.01 5.30 -10.43
N ARG A 135 -19.27 4.93 -10.63
CA ARG A 135 -20.38 5.91 -10.81
C ARG A 135 -20.56 6.79 -9.57
N GLN A 136 -20.52 6.22 -8.37
CA GLN A 136 -20.61 6.97 -7.12
C GLN A 136 -19.43 7.94 -6.95
N MET A 137 -18.21 7.49 -7.22
CA MET A 137 -17.00 8.32 -7.15
C MET A 137 -17.07 9.49 -8.13
N PHE A 138 -17.43 9.24 -9.38
CA PHE A 138 -17.54 10.29 -10.38
C PHE A 138 -18.64 11.29 -10.06
N HIS A 139 -19.80 10.84 -9.58
CA HIS A 139 -20.87 11.72 -9.16
C HIS A 139 -20.45 12.72 -8.07
N GLN A 140 -19.54 12.30 -7.15
CA GLN A 140 -19.01 13.17 -6.08
C GLN A 140 -18.18 14.34 -6.63
N VAL A 141 -17.44 14.13 -7.72
CA VAL A 141 -16.51 15.13 -8.28
C VAL A 141 -17.05 15.81 -9.53
N GLN A 142 -18.16 15.34 -10.08
CA GLN A 142 -18.75 15.88 -11.30
C GLN A 142 -19.10 17.38 -11.14
N GLY A 143 -18.65 18.19 -12.10
CA GLY A 143 -18.85 19.64 -12.07
C GLY A 143 -17.88 20.39 -11.15
N THR A 144 -16.90 19.70 -10.53
CA THR A 144 -15.83 20.32 -9.73
C THR A 144 -14.49 20.25 -10.49
N PRO A 145 -13.47 21.03 -10.11
CA PRO A 145 -12.11 20.89 -10.65
C PRO A 145 -11.50 19.49 -10.44
N ASN A 146 -11.96 18.74 -9.45
CA ASN A 146 -11.47 17.41 -9.11
C ASN A 146 -11.94 16.30 -10.07
N ASN A 147 -12.82 16.61 -11.02
CA ASN A 147 -13.31 15.65 -12.00
C ASN A 147 -12.21 15.04 -12.90
N ILE A 148 -11.03 15.67 -12.97
CA ILE A 148 -9.87 15.18 -13.74
C ILE A 148 -9.19 13.97 -13.10
N TYR A 149 -9.39 13.77 -11.79
CA TYR A 149 -8.79 12.66 -11.03
C TYR A 149 -9.67 11.40 -10.98
N VAL A 150 -10.92 11.49 -11.40
CA VAL A 150 -11.84 10.35 -11.37
C VAL A 150 -12.35 10.06 -12.78
N SER A 151 -12.05 8.86 -13.29
CA SER A 151 -12.52 8.44 -14.62
C SER A 151 -14.03 8.60 -14.76
N ASN A 152 -14.44 9.34 -15.81
CA ASN A 152 -15.87 9.52 -16.13
C ASN A 152 -16.45 8.22 -16.74
N PRO A 153 -17.38 7.54 -16.06
CA PRO A 153 -17.96 6.28 -16.52
C PRO A 153 -18.85 6.46 -17.78
N LEU A 154 -19.30 7.67 -18.09
CA LEU A 154 -20.03 7.97 -19.32
C LEU A 154 -19.15 7.85 -20.57
N ASN A 155 -17.82 8.01 -20.41
CA ASN A 155 -16.84 7.77 -21.47
C ASN A 155 -16.42 6.28 -21.55
N GLY A 156 -17.17 5.40 -20.85
CA GLY A 156 -16.93 3.97 -20.71
C GLY A 156 -16.03 3.62 -19.53
N PRO A 157 -15.92 2.32 -19.20
CA PRO A 157 -15.20 1.83 -18.03
C PRO A 157 -13.72 2.25 -18.01
N GLY A 158 -13.21 2.56 -16.80
CA GLY A 158 -11.79 2.70 -16.50
C GLY A 158 -11.09 1.34 -16.38
N LEU A 159 -9.76 1.33 -16.26
CA LEU A 159 -9.01 0.07 -16.22
C LEU A 159 -9.19 -0.71 -14.89
N HIS A 160 -9.45 -0.04 -13.77
CA HIS A 160 -9.89 -0.70 -12.53
C HIS A 160 -11.19 -1.49 -12.72
N ASN A 161 -12.11 -1.00 -13.57
CA ASN A 161 -13.37 -1.69 -13.84
C ASN A 161 -13.21 -2.97 -14.68
N TYR A 162 -12.00 -3.30 -15.09
CA TYR A 162 -11.65 -4.56 -15.74
C TYR A 162 -10.65 -5.40 -14.90
N GLY A 163 -10.28 -4.94 -13.71
CA GLY A 163 -9.17 -5.52 -12.94
C GLY A 163 -7.81 -5.38 -13.65
N ALA A 164 -7.67 -4.40 -14.54
CA ALA A 164 -6.50 -4.16 -15.39
C ALA A 164 -5.67 -2.92 -14.96
N ALA A 165 -5.95 -2.37 -13.79
CA ALA A 165 -5.17 -1.32 -13.14
C ALA A 165 -5.02 -1.62 -11.65
N ILE A 166 -4.03 -0.97 -11.05
CA ILE A 166 -3.67 -1.10 -9.64
C ILE A 166 -3.27 0.25 -9.08
N ASP A 167 -3.73 0.55 -7.86
CA ASP A 167 -3.20 1.62 -7.02
C ASP A 167 -2.36 0.98 -5.92
N ILE A 168 -1.08 1.39 -5.82
CA ILE A 168 -0.08 0.67 -5.06
C ILE A 168 0.94 1.63 -4.45
N SER A 169 1.50 1.26 -3.29
CA SER A 169 2.55 1.99 -2.61
C SER A 169 3.63 1.04 -2.08
N LEU A 170 4.55 1.57 -1.29
CA LEU A 170 5.59 0.85 -0.55
C LEU A 170 5.32 0.95 0.95
N ILE A 171 5.57 -0.16 1.66
CA ILE A 171 5.42 -0.28 3.11
C ILE A 171 6.64 -0.96 3.70
N ASP A 172 7.09 -0.53 4.88
CA ASP A 172 8.17 -1.19 5.59
C ASP A 172 7.69 -2.42 6.39
N THR A 173 8.63 -3.19 6.91
CA THR A 173 8.33 -4.37 7.76
C THR A 173 7.73 -4.01 9.11
N ALA A 174 7.75 -2.75 9.53
CA ALA A 174 7.09 -2.25 10.73
C ALA A 174 5.63 -1.84 10.47
N GLY A 175 5.17 -1.87 9.20
CA GLY A 175 3.82 -1.51 8.79
C GLY A 175 3.63 -0.02 8.50
N ASN A 176 4.70 0.75 8.29
CA ASN A 176 4.62 2.16 7.94
C ASN A 176 4.68 2.33 6.42
N LEU A 177 3.72 3.05 5.86
CA LEU A 177 3.78 3.50 4.46
C LEU A 177 5.00 4.41 4.26
N LEU A 178 5.73 4.22 3.16
CA LEU A 178 6.79 5.15 2.81
C LEU A 178 6.18 6.49 2.38
N PRO A 179 6.80 7.61 2.77
CA PRO A 179 6.32 8.93 2.36
C PRO A 179 6.47 9.11 0.85
N MET A 180 5.40 9.59 0.21
CA MET A 180 5.31 9.78 -1.24
C MET A 180 5.05 11.24 -1.64
N GLY A 181 5.06 12.20 -0.69
CA GLY A 181 4.88 13.63 -0.93
C GLY A 181 3.43 14.08 -1.14
N SER A 182 2.52 13.14 -1.25
CA SER A 182 1.08 13.33 -1.08
C SER A 182 0.47 12.00 -0.64
N ASP A 183 -0.66 12.08 0.04
CA ASP A 183 -1.45 10.90 0.36
C ASP A 183 -2.07 10.30 -0.92
N PHE A 184 -2.47 9.04 -0.80
CA PHE A 184 -3.31 8.38 -1.80
C PHE A 184 -4.62 9.17 -1.97
N ASP A 185 -5.13 9.29 -3.19
CA ASP A 185 -6.34 10.04 -3.52
C ASP A 185 -6.34 11.54 -3.14
N HIS A 186 -5.17 12.09 -2.83
CA HIS A 186 -5.05 13.53 -2.60
C HIS A 186 -5.01 14.27 -3.96
N PHE A 187 -6.09 14.96 -4.30
CA PHE A 187 -6.25 15.68 -5.55
C PHE A 187 -5.48 17.01 -5.56
N CYS A 188 -4.18 16.93 -5.70
CA CYS A 188 -3.26 18.07 -5.66
C CYS A 188 -2.11 17.91 -6.68
N PRO A 189 -1.42 18.99 -7.02
CA PRO A 189 -0.26 18.92 -7.92
C PRO A 189 0.86 17.99 -7.46
N GLU A 190 1.01 17.77 -6.14
CA GLU A 190 1.98 16.85 -5.56
C GLU A 190 1.71 15.40 -5.91
N SER A 191 0.50 15.04 -6.30
CA SER A 191 0.16 13.69 -6.76
C SER A 191 0.68 13.40 -8.17
N HIS A 192 1.02 14.44 -8.95
CA HIS A 192 1.43 14.29 -10.34
C HIS A 192 2.89 13.85 -10.48
N ILE A 193 3.16 12.98 -11.46
CA ILE A 193 4.52 12.49 -11.76
C ILE A 193 5.21 13.24 -12.88
N ASN A 194 4.49 13.98 -13.71
CA ASN A 194 5.05 14.70 -14.85
C ASN A 194 5.80 15.98 -14.45
N ASN A 195 5.73 16.39 -13.19
CA ASN A 195 6.33 17.62 -12.68
C ASN A 195 7.16 17.41 -11.41
N GLU A 196 7.52 16.17 -11.09
CA GLU A 196 8.20 15.81 -9.82
C GLU A 196 9.52 16.57 -9.62
N GLN A 197 10.29 16.79 -10.69
CA GLN A 197 11.55 17.52 -10.57
C GLN A 197 11.34 18.99 -10.16
N ALA A 198 10.27 19.64 -10.64
CA ALA A 198 9.93 20.98 -10.21
C ALA A 198 9.37 21.00 -8.78
N LEU A 199 8.60 20.00 -8.39
CA LEU A 199 8.13 19.83 -7.00
C LEU A 199 9.32 19.65 -6.03
N LEU A 200 10.30 18.83 -6.40
CA LEU A 200 11.52 18.63 -5.63
C LEU A 200 12.33 19.94 -5.52
N SER A 201 12.59 20.59 -6.65
CA SER A 201 13.37 21.84 -6.70
C SER A 201 12.75 23.00 -5.90
N SER A 202 11.41 23.01 -5.79
CA SER A 202 10.67 24.00 -5.01
C SER A 202 10.45 23.60 -3.54
N GLY A 203 10.94 22.42 -3.11
CA GLY A 203 10.78 21.91 -1.75
C GLY A 203 9.35 21.45 -1.41
N ARG A 204 8.47 21.25 -2.41
CA ARG A 204 7.11 20.76 -2.23
C ARG A 204 7.05 19.25 -1.97
N ILE A 205 8.04 18.52 -2.45
CA ILE A 205 8.34 17.16 -2.04
C ILE A 205 9.80 17.07 -1.63
N SER A 206 10.12 16.21 -0.69
CA SER A 206 11.49 15.93 -0.25
C SER A 206 12.23 15.02 -1.23
N GLN A 207 13.55 14.95 -1.11
CA GLN A 207 14.37 13.99 -1.87
C GLN A 207 13.93 12.55 -1.59
N GLN A 208 13.65 12.20 -0.34
CA GLN A 208 13.20 10.85 0.04
C GLN A 208 11.87 10.48 -0.63
N GLU A 209 10.89 11.39 -0.66
CA GLU A 209 9.60 11.16 -1.32
C GLU A 209 9.77 10.97 -2.83
N TYR A 210 10.61 11.78 -3.44
CA TYR A 210 10.97 11.62 -4.86
C TYR A 210 11.64 10.27 -5.13
N ASP A 211 12.60 9.86 -4.31
CA ASP A 211 13.33 8.59 -4.46
C ASP A 211 12.39 7.38 -4.27
N ASN A 212 11.48 7.44 -3.29
CA ASN A 212 10.47 6.41 -3.07
C ASN A 212 9.55 6.24 -4.29
N ARG A 213 9.08 7.34 -4.90
CA ARG A 213 8.29 7.30 -6.14
C ARG A 213 9.09 6.72 -7.30
N CYS A 214 10.36 7.11 -7.43
CA CYS A 214 11.25 6.58 -8.47
C CYS A 214 11.45 5.08 -8.32
N LEU A 215 11.64 4.58 -7.09
CA LEU A 215 11.75 3.15 -6.80
C LEU A 215 10.46 2.41 -7.22
N LEU A 216 9.30 2.85 -6.71
CA LEU A 216 8.01 2.24 -7.05
C LEU A 216 7.78 2.21 -8.56
N ARG A 217 7.93 3.36 -9.23
CA ARG A 217 7.73 3.49 -10.66
C ARG A 217 8.70 2.65 -11.49
N SER A 218 9.95 2.54 -11.05
CA SER A 218 10.96 1.69 -11.70
C SER A 218 10.56 0.22 -11.64
N LEU A 219 10.16 -0.28 -10.47
CA LEU A 219 9.69 -1.65 -10.28
C LEU A 219 8.49 -1.96 -11.20
N MET A 220 7.49 -1.09 -11.20
CA MET A 220 6.28 -1.28 -12.01
C MET A 220 6.60 -1.25 -13.53
N ARG A 221 7.42 -0.30 -13.98
CA ARG A 221 7.83 -0.20 -15.40
C ARG A 221 8.64 -1.40 -15.87
N GLN A 222 9.49 -1.95 -15.05
CA GLN A 222 10.27 -3.16 -15.38
C GLN A 222 9.36 -4.36 -15.59
N GLN A 223 8.17 -4.38 -14.99
CA GLN A 223 7.15 -5.38 -15.26
C GLN A 223 6.24 -4.99 -16.44
N GLY A 224 6.53 -3.88 -17.14
CA GLY A 224 5.75 -3.40 -18.29
C GLY A 224 4.43 -2.73 -17.91
N LEU A 225 4.25 -2.33 -16.66
CA LEU A 225 3.10 -1.54 -16.22
C LEU A 225 3.31 -0.07 -16.55
N GLN A 226 2.24 0.63 -16.91
CA GLN A 226 2.28 2.03 -17.36
C GLN A 226 1.74 2.96 -16.27
N PRO A 227 2.53 3.93 -15.77
CA PRO A 227 2.05 4.88 -14.77
C PRO A 227 1.05 5.88 -15.38
N LEU A 228 0.21 6.46 -14.55
CA LEU A 228 -0.66 7.58 -14.89
C LEU A 228 0.03 8.91 -14.51
N HIS A 229 -0.11 9.97 -15.35
CA HIS A 229 0.65 11.19 -15.15
C HIS A 229 0.25 12.05 -13.95
N ASN A 230 -1.01 11.98 -13.55
CA ASN A 230 -1.58 12.77 -12.45
C ASN A 230 -1.69 12.00 -11.11
N GLU A 231 -1.20 10.76 -11.06
CA GLU A 231 -1.33 9.87 -9.90
C GLU A 231 -0.08 9.02 -9.74
N TRP A 232 0.74 9.25 -8.69
CA TRP A 232 2.00 8.53 -8.47
C TRP A 232 1.77 7.05 -8.11
N TRP A 233 0.59 6.71 -7.60
CA TRP A 233 0.21 5.36 -7.13
C TRP A 233 -0.35 4.45 -8.23
N HIS A 234 -0.85 5.03 -9.34
CA HIS A 234 -1.66 4.33 -10.34
C HIS A 234 -0.81 3.73 -11.48
N PHE A 235 -1.05 2.44 -11.77
CA PHE A 235 -0.38 1.73 -12.86
C PHE A 235 -1.36 0.87 -13.67
N ASN A 236 -1.24 0.93 -14.98
CA ASN A 236 -2.07 0.25 -15.96
C ASN A 236 -1.36 -0.97 -16.55
N LEU A 237 -2.07 -2.10 -16.66
CA LEU A 237 -1.60 -3.31 -17.35
C LEU A 237 -1.61 -3.14 -18.87
N MET A 238 -2.58 -2.39 -19.40
CA MET A 238 -2.80 -2.23 -20.84
C MET A 238 -3.50 -0.90 -21.16
N SER A 239 -3.67 -0.61 -22.45
CA SER A 239 -4.45 0.57 -22.88
C SER A 239 -5.98 0.33 -22.67
N ARG A 240 -6.74 1.41 -22.45
CA ARG A 240 -8.22 1.36 -22.39
C ARG A 240 -8.84 0.78 -23.66
N ALA A 241 -8.27 1.08 -24.83
CA ALA A 241 -8.76 0.54 -26.09
C ALA A 241 -8.66 -0.98 -26.13
N LYS A 242 -7.51 -1.55 -25.70
CA LYS A 242 -7.32 -3.00 -25.63
C LYS A 242 -8.27 -3.63 -24.61
N ALA A 243 -8.42 -3.06 -23.41
CA ALA A 243 -9.33 -3.58 -22.40
C ALA A 243 -10.77 -3.66 -22.92
N ARG A 244 -11.26 -2.60 -23.57
CA ARG A 244 -12.62 -2.56 -24.17
C ARG A 244 -12.85 -3.64 -25.24
N GLN A 245 -11.81 -4.03 -25.98
CA GLN A 245 -11.91 -5.04 -27.03
C GLN A 245 -11.83 -6.48 -26.49
N THR A 246 -11.15 -6.70 -25.37
CA THR A 246 -10.75 -8.04 -24.94
C THR A 246 -11.29 -8.46 -23.58
N LEU A 247 -11.84 -7.55 -22.78
CA LEU A 247 -12.27 -7.80 -21.41
C LEU A 247 -13.72 -7.42 -21.19
N THR A 248 -14.38 -8.10 -20.25
CA THR A 248 -15.70 -7.76 -19.75
C THR A 248 -15.57 -6.86 -18.52
N PRO A 249 -16.27 -5.70 -18.47
CA PRO A 249 -16.22 -4.85 -17.29
C PRO A 249 -16.93 -5.47 -16.09
N ILE A 250 -16.48 -5.14 -14.89
CA ILE A 250 -17.07 -5.50 -13.62
C ILE A 250 -18.28 -4.58 -13.40
N ASP A 251 -19.46 -5.02 -13.83
CA ASP A 251 -20.69 -4.22 -13.75
C ASP A 251 -21.76 -4.92 -12.89
N PHE A 252 -21.70 -4.70 -11.58
CA PHE A 252 -22.68 -5.12 -10.59
C PHE A 252 -22.66 -4.18 -9.37
#